data_a19038e99ae5fff51587747ef7c92ee8
#
_entry.id   a19038e99ae5fff51587747ef7c92ee8
#
_cell.length_a   1.000
_cell.length_b   1.000
_cell.length_c   1.000
_cell.angle_alpha   90.00
_cell.angle_beta   90.00
_cell.angle_gamma   90.00
#
_symmetry.space_group_name_H-M   'P 1'
#
loop_
_entity.id
_entity.type
_entity.pdbx_description
1 polymer ?
#
loop_
_entity_poly.entity_id
_entity_poly.type
_entity_poly.pdbx_seq_one_letter_code
_entity_poly.pdbx_strand_id
1 'polypeptide(L)'
;MATLDPPPPPPPPITKYTNLADPTNPYRLETSYNPGTVLVTELLTVENFSTWSRSIHRALRAKNKLGFLNGTLTKPSDPHNPLFELWERCNDMVVSWLQNSISLPLRSFVPFVDDAHLLWTELQERFSPQNGPRIYELKKTLATLTQDEDSVNTY
;
A
#
# COMPACT_ATOMS: atom_id res chain seq x y z
N MET A 1 55.50 -18.22 7.55
CA MET A 1 54.51 -17.78 6.51
C MET A 1 53.28 -17.24 7.23
N ALA A 2 53.03 -15.95 7.06
CA ALA A 2 51.82 -15.37 7.59
C ALA A 2 50.64 -15.76 6.69
N THR A 3 49.69 -16.53 7.24
CA THR A 3 48.40 -16.76 6.58
C THR A 3 47.62 -15.47 6.70
N LEU A 4 47.38 -14.83 5.55
CA LEU A 4 46.44 -13.70 5.49
C LEU A 4 45.03 -14.24 5.77
N ASP A 5 44.44 -13.82 6.87
CA ASP A 5 43.03 -14.11 7.12
C ASP A 5 42.20 -13.61 5.95
N PRO A 6 41.21 -14.38 5.47
CA PRO A 6 40.32 -13.93 4.43
C PRO A 6 39.61 -12.64 4.88
N PRO A 7 39.38 -11.70 3.98
CA PRO A 7 38.66 -10.48 4.34
C PRO A 7 37.30 -10.84 4.96
N PRO A 8 36.84 -10.08 5.96
CA PRO A 8 35.53 -10.32 6.56
C PRO A 8 34.45 -10.28 5.45
N PRO A 9 33.41 -11.13 5.55
CA PRO A 9 32.36 -11.11 4.59
C PRO A 9 31.71 -9.71 4.54
N PRO A 10 31.25 -9.26 3.36
CA PRO A 10 30.60 -7.95 3.26
C PRO A 10 29.43 -7.90 4.24
N PRO A 11 29.22 -6.76 4.93
CA PRO A 11 28.09 -6.62 5.83
C PRO A 11 26.79 -6.92 5.06
N PRO A 12 25.84 -7.62 5.70
CA PRO A 12 24.58 -7.97 5.03
C PRO A 12 23.87 -6.70 4.53
N PRO A 13 23.16 -6.77 3.41
CA PRO A 13 22.46 -5.62 2.80
C PRO A 13 21.55 -4.86 3.75
N ILE A 14 21.15 -5.50 4.83
CA ILE A 14 20.32 -4.99 5.92
C ILE A 14 20.90 -3.74 6.58
N THR A 15 22.22 -3.62 6.66
CA THR A 15 22.86 -2.46 7.31
C THR A 15 22.61 -1.15 6.59
N LYS A 16 22.24 -1.20 5.30
CA LYS A 16 21.94 -0.01 4.51
C LYS A 16 20.74 0.78 5.06
N TYR A 17 19.78 0.11 5.69
CA TYR A 17 18.52 0.72 6.11
C TYR A 17 18.40 0.88 7.63
N THR A 18 19.46 0.65 8.39
CA THR A 18 19.42 0.74 9.85
C THR A 18 19.53 2.18 10.37
N ASN A 19 20.04 3.11 9.54
CA ASN A 19 20.13 4.52 9.92
C ASN A 19 18.80 5.24 9.65
N LEU A 20 17.96 5.32 10.67
CA LEU A 20 16.66 6.00 10.57
C LEU A 20 16.78 7.53 10.60
N ALA A 21 17.96 8.08 10.89
CA ALA A 21 18.20 9.52 10.78
C ALA A 21 18.40 9.98 9.32
N ASP A 22 18.73 9.05 8.42
CA ASP A 22 18.89 9.32 7.01
C ASP A 22 17.52 9.61 6.36
N PRO A 23 17.31 10.82 5.82
CA PRO A 23 16.03 11.18 5.20
C PRO A 23 15.71 10.36 3.93
N THR A 24 16.70 9.70 3.34
CA THR A 24 16.49 8.84 2.17
C THR A 24 16.12 7.40 2.53
N ASN A 25 16.12 7.04 3.82
CA ASN A 25 15.78 5.70 4.28
C ASN A 25 14.26 5.46 4.14
N PRO A 26 13.83 4.47 3.32
CA PRO A 26 12.40 4.19 3.13
C PRO A 26 11.70 3.64 4.36
N TYR A 27 12.44 3.14 5.35
CA TYR A 27 11.89 2.65 6.63
C TYR A 27 11.67 3.76 7.65
N ARG A 28 12.12 4.97 7.35
CA ARG A 28 11.92 6.12 8.22
C ARG A 28 10.44 6.53 8.22
N LEU A 29 9.87 6.63 9.41
CA LEU A 29 8.53 7.19 9.63
C LEU A 29 8.67 8.58 10.26
N GLU A 30 8.18 9.58 9.56
CA GLU A 30 8.14 10.94 10.10
C GLU A 30 7.10 11.01 11.23
N THR A 31 7.36 11.87 12.21
CA THR A 31 6.43 12.07 13.35
C THR A 31 5.07 12.62 12.91
N SER A 32 5.03 13.27 11.76
CA SER A 32 3.79 13.79 11.16
C SER A 32 2.95 12.72 10.44
N TYR A 33 3.48 11.54 10.22
CA TYR A 33 2.75 10.48 9.53
C TYR A 33 1.68 9.88 10.44
N ASN A 34 0.46 9.85 9.92
CA ASN A 34 -0.71 9.37 10.62
C ASN A 34 -1.43 8.34 9.72
N PRO A 35 -1.79 7.15 10.24
CA PRO A 35 -2.54 6.16 9.48
C PRO A 35 -3.88 6.67 8.92
N GLY A 36 -4.49 7.65 9.61
CA GLY A 36 -5.75 8.25 9.18
C GLY A 36 -5.62 9.31 8.09
N THR A 37 -4.39 9.68 7.69
CA THR A 37 -4.18 10.69 6.65
C THR A 37 -4.68 10.19 5.30
N VAL A 38 -5.40 11.05 4.56
CA VAL A 38 -5.83 10.78 3.20
C VAL A 38 -4.71 11.18 2.25
N LEU A 39 -4.18 10.23 1.47
CA LEU A 39 -3.10 10.48 0.51
C LEU A 39 -3.54 11.31 -0.69
N VAL A 40 -4.80 11.17 -1.09
CA VAL A 40 -5.34 11.72 -2.32
C VAL A 40 -6.66 12.42 -2.04
N THR A 41 -6.95 13.48 -2.79
CA THR A 41 -8.18 14.25 -2.64
C THR A 41 -9.41 13.54 -3.22
N GLU A 42 -9.22 12.77 -4.28
CA GLU A 42 -10.27 11.95 -4.88
C GLU A 42 -10.10 10.49 -4.50
N LEU A 43 -11.11 9.93 -3.85
CA LEU A 43 -11.12 8.53 -3.46
C LEU A 43 -11.36 7.62 -4.68
N LEU A 44 -10.88 6.39 -4.59
CA LEU A 44 -11.08 5.40 -5.64
C LEU A 44 -12.56 5.11 -5.85
N THR A 45 -12.98 5.20 -7.11
CA THR A 45 -14.29 4.77 -7.60
C THR A 45 -14.09 3.73 -8.72
N VAL A 46 -15.19 3.18 -9.23
CA VAL A 46 -15.13 2.22 -10.35
C VAL A 46 -14.70 2.87 -11.66
N GLU A 47 -14.60 4.20 -11.74
CA GLU A 47 -14.37 4.95 -12.98
C GLU A 47 -13.03 5.67 -13.04
N ASN A 48 -12.32 5.83 -11.91
CA ASN A 48 -11.16 6.71 -11.84
C ASN A 48 -9.83 6.00 -11.53
N PHE A 49 -9.75 4.70 -11.70
CA PHE A 49 -8.55 3.94 -11.30
C PHE A 49 -7.26 4.50 -11.91
N SER A 50 -7.24 4.83 -13.20
CA SER A 50 -6.02 5.31 -13.86
C SER A 50 -5.50 6.62 -13.26
N THR A 51 -6.37 7.58 -13.03
CA THR A 51 -6.03 8.87 -12.40
C THR A 51 -5.67 8.68 -10.93
N TRP A 52 -6.47 7.91 -10.22
CA TRP A 52 -6.26 7.59 -8.80
C TRP A 52 -4.93 6.87 -8.58
N SER A 53 -4.62 5.88 -9.42
CA SER A 53 -3.36 5.12 -9.39
C SER A 53 -2.14 6.03 -9.50
N ARG A 54 -2.17 6.98 -10.43
CA ARG A 54 -1.08 7.97 -10.59
C ARG A 54 -0.92 8.85 -9.35
N SER A 55 -2.03 9.27 -8.77
CA SER A 55 -2.04 10.09 -7.54
C SER A 55 -1.44 9.34 -6.36
N ILE A 56 -1.79 8.06 -6.20
CA ILE A 56 -1.23 7.18 -5.17
C ILE A 56 0.29 7.01 -5.36
N HIS A 57 0.73 6.71 -6.58
CA HIS A 57 2.16 6.56 -6.88
C HIS A 57 2.93 7.84 -6.54
N ARG A 58 2.40 8.98 -6.92
CA ARG A 58 3.02 10.29 -6.64
C ARG A 58 3.12 10.56 -5.15
N ALA A 59 2.04 10.32 -4.42
CA ALA A 59 1.99 10.54 -2.97
C ALA A 59 2.97 9.64 -2.22
N LEU A 60 3.03 8.35 -2.56
CA LEU A 60 3.93 7.40 -1.92
C LEU A 60 5.38 7.64 -2.31
N ARG A 61 5.65 8.06 -3.55
CA ARG A 61 7.01 8.46 -3.97
C ARG A 61 7.49 9.67 -3.17
N ALA A 62 6.64 10.67 -2.99
CA ALA A 62 6.97 11.86 -2.20
C ALA A 62 7.30 11.51 -0.74
N LYS A 63 6.67 10.49 -0.19
CA LYS A 63 6.91 9.98 1.16
C LYS A 63 8.01 8.92 1.23
N ASN A 64 8.64 8.59 0.11
CA ASN A 64 9.63 7.53 -0.01
C ASN A 64 9.12 6.15 0.46
N LYS A 65 7.85 5.85 0.17
CA LYS A 65 7.17 4.61 0.55
C LYS A 65 6.74 3.75 -0.64
N LEU A 66 7.10 4.15 -1.86
CA LEU A 66 6.68 3.45 -3.07
C LEU A 66 7.16 1.99 -3.12
N GLY A 67 8.31 1.68 -2.51
CA GLY A 67 8.86 0.33 -2.47
C GLY A 67 7.97 -0.69 -1.76
N PHE A 68 7.14 -0.25 -0.83
CA PHE A 68 6.15 -1.12 -0.17
C PHE A 68 4.98 -1.44 -1.10
N LEU A 69 4.64 -0.52 -1.99
CA LEU A 69 3.56 -0.72 -2.96
C LEU A 69 3.98 -1.65 -4.10
N ASN A 70 5.13 -1.42 -4.69
CA ASN A 70 5.60 -2.16 -5.86
C ASN A 70 6.31 -3.48 -5.54
N GLY A 71 6.48 -3.81 -4.26
CA GLY A 71 7.08 -5.06 -3.83
C GLY A 71 8.60 -5.11 -3.85
N THR A 72 9.29 -3.98 -4.08
CA THR A 72 10.76 -3.94 -4.03
C THR A 72 11.30 -4.01 -2.60
N LEU A 73 10.52 -3.60 -1.62
CA LEU A 73 10.83 -3.72 -0.19
C LEU A 73 9.98 -4.85 0.40
N THR A 74 10.54 -6.05 0.43
CA THR A 74 9.85 -7.24 0.90
C THR A 74 10.01 -7.44 2.39
N LYS A 75 9.03 -8.10 3.01
CA LYS A 75 9.08 -8.46 4.43
C LYS A 75 10.25 -9.40 4.69
N PRO A 76 11.12 -9.09 5.66
CA PRO A 76 12.14 -10.04 6.09
C PRO A 76 11.52 -11.35 6.57
N SER A 77 12.11 -12.48 6.20
CA SER A 77 11.62 -13.80 6.60
C SER A 77 11.97 -14.16 8.05
N ASP A 78 13.05 -13.59 8.58
CA ASP A 78 13.51 -13.82 9.94
C ASP A 78 12.93 -12.78 10.90
N PRO A 79 12.11 -13.18 11.90
CA PRO A 79 11.56 -12.26 12.89
C PRO A 79 12.64 -11.55 13.74
N HIS A 80 13.85 -12.08 13.81
CA HIS A 80 14.96 -11.48 14.54
C HIS A 80 15.73 -10.45 13.71
N ASN A 81 15.39 -10.30 12.42
CA ASN A 81 15.97 -9.28 11.57
C ASN A 81 15.63 -7.88 12.12
N PRO A 82 16.59 -6.96 12.29
CA PRO A 82 16.33 -5.61 12.78
C PRO A 82 15.30 -4.84 11.97
N LEU A 83 15.13 -5.16 10.68
CA LEU A 83 14.16 -4.52 9.80
C LEU A 83 12.76 -5.13 9.85
N PHE A 84 12.58 -6.26 10.52
CA PHE A 84 11.30 -6.97 10.52
C PHE A 84 10.17 -6.09 11.08
N GLU A 85 10.34 -5.58 12.28
CA GLU A 85 9.36 -4.72 12.94
C GLU A 85 9.21 -3.37 12.22
N LEU A 86 10.30 -2.79 11.74
CA LEU A 86 10.27 -1.56 10.96
C LEU A 86 9.49 -1.74 9.65
N TRP A 87 9.70 -2.87 8.99
CA TRP A 87 8.96 -3.21 7.78
C TRP A 87 7.45 -3.30 8.07
N GLU A 88 7.08 -4.01 9.12
CA GLU A 88 5.66 -4.15 9.51
C GLU A 88 5.02 -2.79 9.77
N ARG A 89 5.69 -1.92 10.50
CA ARG A 89 5.19 -0.58 10.81
C ARG A 89 5.00 0.26 9.56
N CYS A 90 5.97 0.25 8.65
CA CYS A 90 5.85 0.97 7.38
C CYS A 90 4.76 0.38 6.49
N ASN A 91 4.69 -0.94 6.41
CA ASN A 91 3.65 -1.63 5.66
C ASN A 91 2.25 -1.29 6.18
N ASP A 92 2.05 -1.34 7.48
CA ASP A 92 0.75 -1.03 8.11
C ASP A 92 0.34 0.42 7.84
N MET A 93 1.28 1.33 7.84
CA MET A 93 1.04 2.73 7.47
C MET A 93 0.56 2.84 6.02
N VAL A 94 1.25 2.20 5.08
CA VAL A 94 0.89 2.23 3.66
C VAL A 94 -0.46 1.55 3.42
N VAL A 95 -0.71 0.41 4.05
CA VAL A 95 -2.02 -0.28 3.97
C VAL A 95 -3.14 0.63 4.45
N SER A 96 -2.96 1.28 5.59
CA SER A 96 -3.95 2.21 6.14
C SER A 96 -4.22 3.38 5.21
N TRP A 97 -3.18 3.97 4.64
CA TRP A 97 -3.32 5.05 3.67
C TRP A 97 -4.07 4.61 2.41
N LEU A 98 -3.78 3.41 1.90
CA LEU A 98 -4.50 2.86 0.73
C LEU A 98 -5.97 2.63 1.05
N GLN A 99 -6.28 2.02 2.18
CA GLN A 99 -7.66 1.76 2.58
C GLN A 99 -8.46 3.05 2.73
N ASN A 100 -7.87 4.09 3.33
CA ASN A 100 -8.51 5.40 3.46
C ASN A 100 -8.68 6.14 2.13
N SER A 101 -7.97 5.72 1.09
CA SER A 101 -8.05 6.28 -0.25
C SER A 101 -9.09 5.60 -1.14
N ILE A 102 -9.82 4.62 -0.61
CA ILE A 102 -10.89 3.89 -1.32
C ILE A 102 -12.24 4.44 -0.83
N SER A 103 -13.15 4.74 -1.76
CA SER A 103 -14.49 5.19 -1.41
C SER A 103 -15.25 4.15 -0.58
N LEU A 104 -16.09 4.59 0.34
CA LEU A 104 -16.81 3.71 1.26
C LEU A 104 -17.60 2.60 0.55
N PRO A 105 -18.34 2.87 -0.53
CA PRO A 105 -19.08 1.81 -1.23
C PRO A 105 -18.19 0.69 -1.78
N LEU A 106 -16.93 0.99 -2.13
CA LEU A 106 -16.01 0.00 -2.69
C LEU A 106 -15.27 -0.82 -1.64
N ARG A 107 -15.20 -0.37 -0.39
CA ARG A 107 -14.43 -1.05 0.65
C ARG A 107 -14.89 -2.47 0.92
N SER A 108 -16.18 -2.74 0.78
CA SER A 108 -16.74 -4.08 0.95
C SER A 108 -16.34 -5.08 -0.15
N PHE A 109 -15.91 -4.58 -1.31
CA PHE A 109 -15.46 -5.39 -2.44
C PHE A 109 -13.94 -5.61 -2.48
N VAL A 110 -13.22 -5.01 -1.55
CA VAL A 110 -11.77 -5.14 -1.44
C VAL A 110 -11.48 -6.13 -0.32
N PRO A 111 -10.68 -7.19 -0.58
CA PRO A 111 -10.35 -8.14 0.47
C PRO A 111 -9.51 -7.48 1.55
N PHE A 112 -9.67 -7.98 2.78
CA PHE A 112 -8.83 -7.56 3.89
C PHE A 112 -7.46 -8.21 3.75
N VAL A 113 -6.46 -7.42 3.38
CA VAL A 113 -5.10 -7.88 3.10
C VAL A 113 -4.13 -7.03 3.94
N ASP A 114 -3.21 -7.68 4.62
CA ASP A 114 -2.26 -7.04 5.53
C ASP A 114 -0.96 -6.59 4.85
N ASP A 115 -0.76 -6.92 3.58
CA ASP A 115 0.43 -6.57 2.81
C ASP A 115 0.07 -5.52 1.76
N ALA A 116 0.81 -4.41 1.73
CA ALA A 116 0.53 -3.29 0.83
C ALA A 116 0.66 -3.68 -0.65
N HIS A 117 1.65 -4.49 -0.98
CA HIS A 117 1.86 -4.95 -2.36
C HIS A 117 0.73 -5.87 -2.82
N LEU A 118 0.31 -6.81 -1.97
CA LEU A 118 -0.84 -7.68 -2.27
C LEU A 118 -2.13 -6.87 -2.40
N LEU A 119 -2.37 -5.93 -1.51
CA LEU A 119 -3.52 -5.05 -1.61
C LEU A 119 -3.52 -4.26 -2.93
N TRP A 120 -2.37 -3.72 -3.32
CA TRP A 120 -2.23 -3.00 -4.57
C TRP A 120 -2.53 -3.89 -5.79
N THR A 121 -2.00 -5.10 -5.80
CA THR A 121 -2.27 -6.09 -6.86
C THR A 121 -3.75 -6.40 -6.98
N GLU A 122 -4.43 -6.61 -5.85
CA GLU A 122 -5.87 -6.83 -5.82
C GLU A 122 -6.66 -5.64 -6.38
N LEU A 123 -6.26 -4.42 -6.03
CA LEU A 123 -6.90 -3.21 -6.55
C LEU A 123 -6.71 -3.08 -8.07
N GLN A 124 -5.51 -3.36 -8.57
CA GLN A 124 -5.24 -3.35 -10.01
C GLN A 124 -6.08 -4.37 -10.76
N GLU A 125 -6.18 -5.59 -10.25
CA GLU A 125 -6.97 -6.64 -10.89
C GLU A 125 -8.46 -6.30 -10.93
N ARG A 126 -8.97 -5.68 -9.87
CA ARG A 126 -10.40 -5.40 -9.75
C ARG A 126 -10.85 -4.13 -10.48
N PHE A 127 -10.03 -3.09 -10.48
CA PHE A 127 -10.46 -1.75 -10.88
C PHE A 127 -9.72 -1.20 -12.10
N SER A 128 -8.69 -1.88 -12.63
CA SER A 128 -8.01 -1.39 -13.83
C SER A 128 -8.94 -1.45 -15.05
N PRO A 129 -8.78 -0.54 -16.02
CA PRO A 129 -9.63 -0.52 -17.23
C PRO A 129 -9.54 -1.81 -18.06
N GLN A 130 -8.47 -2.60 -17.89
CA GLN A 130 -8.30 -3.88 -18.58
C GLN A 130 -9.29 -4.95 -18.13
N ASN A 131 -9.97 -4.75 -17.00
CA ASN A 131 -10.98 -5.66 -16.48
C ASN A 131 -12.37 -5.07 -16.61
N GLY A 132 -12.75 -4.68 -17.83
CA GLY A 132 -14.03 -4.05 -18.15
C GLY A 132 -15.27 -4.84 -17.70
N PRO A 133 -15.36 -6.17 -17.95
CA PRO A 133 -16.50 -6.98 -17.51
C PRO A 133 -16.71 -6.94 -16.00
N ARG A 134 -15.65 -7.01 -15.21
CA ARG A 134 -15.73 -6.98 -13.75
C ARG A 134 -16.17 -5.59 -13.23
N ILE A 135 -15.67 -4.53 -13.85
CA ILE A 135 -16.09 -3.16 -13.55
C ILE A 135 -17.57 -2.97 -13.84
N TYR A 136 -18.07 -3.50 -14.94
CA TYR A 136 -19.49 -3.47 -15.27
C TYR A 136 -20.34 -4.18 -14.21
N GLU A 137 -19.93 -5.35 -13.77
CA GLU A 137 -20.58 -6.10 -12.70
C GLU A 137 -20.61 -5.31 -11.38
N LEU A 138 -19.49 -4.69 -11.01
CA LEU A 138 -19.39 -3.86 -9.82
C LEU A 138 -20.30 -2.64 -9.88
N LYS A 139 -20.36 -1.95 -11.03
CA LYS A 139 -21.26 -0.82 -11.25
C LYS A 139 -22.71 -1.22 -11.07
N LYS A 140 -23.10 -2.36 -11.63
CA LYS A 140 -24.44 -2.91 -11.54
C LYS A 140 -24.81 -3.24 -10.09
N THR A 141 -23.91 -3.88 -9.34
CA THR A 141 -24.12 -4.22 -7.93
C THR A 141 -24.27 -2.96 -7.07
N LEU A 142 -23.42 -1.96 -7.28
CA LEU A 142 -23.46 -0.69 -6.55
C LEU A 142 -24.76 0.06 -6.81
N ALA A 143 -25.24 0.09 -8.06
CA ALA A 143 -26.50 0.72 -8.42
C ALA A 143 -27.68 0.04 -7.71
N THR A 144 -27.69 -1.27 -7.61
CA THR A 144 -28.72 -2.04 -6.90
C THR A 144 -28.74 -1.73 -5.40
N LEU A 145 -27.56 -1.68 -4.75
CA LEU A 145 -27.43 -1.35 -3.34
C LEU A 145 -27.93 0.07 -3.03
N THR A 146 -27.63 1.04 -3.89
CA THR A 146 -28.08 2.42 -3.74
C THR A 146 -29.60 2.51 -3.83
N GLN A 147 -30.25 1.77 -4.74
CA GLN A 147 -31.70 1.72 -4.86
C GLN A 147 -32.37 1.11 -3.62
N ASP A 148 -31.79 0.10 -3.02
CA ASP A 148 -32.30 -0.52 -1.80
C ASP A 148 -32.24 0.44 -0.60
N GLU A 149 -31.17 1.22 -0.47
CA GLU A 149 -31.06 2.26 0.56
C GLU A 149 -32.09 3.37 0.37
N ASP A 150 -32.32 3.82 -0.85
CA ASP A 150 -33.33 4.83 -1.16
C ASP A 150 -34.74 4.33 -0.88
N SER A 151 -35.02 3.05 -1.09
CA SER A 151 -36.34 2.46 -0.80
C SER A 151 -36.63 2.34 0.70
N VAL A 152 -35.59 2.14 1.53
CA VAL A 152 -35.72 2.06 3.00
C VAL A 152 -35.92 3.45 3.63
N ASN A 153 -35.39 4.49 3.03
CA ASN A 153 -35.52 5.86 3.53
C ASN A 153 -36.87 6.53 3.15
N THR A 154 -37.73 5.87 2.41
CA THR A 154 -39.03 6.43 1.97
C THR A 154 -40.18 6.08 2.94
N TYR A 155 -39.89 5.41 4.03
CA TYR A 155 -40.86 5.09 5.08
C TYR A 155 -40.57 5.94 6.32
#